data_030f159e9eb9e444bff6f1252fb59a70
#
_entry.id   030f159e9eb9e444bff6f1252fb59a70
#
_cell.length_a   1.000
_cell.length_b   1.000
_cell.length_c   1.000
_cell.angle_alpha   90.00
_cell.angle_beta   90.00
_cell.angle_gamma   90.00
#
_symmetry.space_group_name_H-M   'P 1'
#
loop_
_entity.id
_entity.type
_entity.pdbx_description
1 polymer ?
#
loop_
_entity_poly.entity_id
_entity_poly.type
_entity_poly.pdbx_seq_one_letter_code
_entity_poly.pdbx_strand_id
1 'polypeptide(L)'
;MNYYYMAMRGSLVVGLNTDLDHHLADEVRQVIDEVVEERGIRSIIFDFSKVTFMDSSGIGLIMGRYKKMHQNGRIAIVAPCRSVERILQISGLHKLVTVFESMGEALDSCEIHDDNIAAEKGGKRSVKY
;
A
#
# COMPACT_ATOMS: atom_id res chain seq x y z
N MET A 1 19.81 -3.69 0.31
CA MET A 1 18.55 -4.16 0.82
C MET A 1 17.48 -4.14 -0.27
N ASN A 2 16.71 -5.19 -0.36
CA ASN A 2 15.74 -5.31 -1.45
C ASN A 2 14.43 -4.59 -1.17
N TYR A 3 14.20 -4.22 0.06
CA TYR A 3 13.00 -3.48 0.40
C TYR A 3 13.23 -2.73 1.70
N TYR A 4 12.36 -1.76 1.96
CA TYR A 4 12.34 -1.06 3.24
C TYR A 4 10.89 -0.83 3.63
N TYR A 5 10.68 -0.51 4.90
CA TYR A 5 9.34 -0.15 5.34
C TYR A 5 9.43 0.86 6.47
N MET A 6 8.38 1.66 6.61
CA MET A 6 8.28 2.61 7.71
C MET A 6 6.82 2.96 7.93
N ALA A 7 6.47 3.19 9.19
CA ALA A 7 5.14 3.67 9.53
C ALA A 7 5.14 5.18 9.51
N MET A 8 4.14 5.76 8.87
CA MET A 8 4.11 7.20 8.69
C MET A 8 2.66 7.64 8.53
N ARG A 9 2.21 8.53 9.40
CA ARG A 9 0.86 9.10 9.33
C ARG A 9 -0.24 8.05 9.31
N GLY A 10 -0.06 6.98 10.09
CA GLY A 10 -1.06 5.91 10.14
C GLY A 10 -0.98 4.92 9.01
N SER A 11 -0.09 5.12 8.07
CA SER A 11 0.14 4.22 6.95
C SER A 11 1.44 3.47 7.12
N LEU A 12 1.52 2.32 6.49
CA LEU A 12 2.76 1.57 6.37
C LEU A 12 3.27 1.75 4.95
N VAL A 13 4.41 2.40 4.81
CA VAL A 13 5.04 2.57 3.51
C VAL A 13 5.99 1.40 3.30
N VAL A 14 5.87 0.72 2.18
CA VAL A 14 6.74 -0.40 1.81
C VAL A 14 7.36 -0.08 0.47
N GLY A 15 8.67 0.11 0.46
CA GLY A 15 9.38 0.38 -0.79
C GLY A 15 10.11 -0.86 -1.26
N LEU A 16 9.94 -1.16 -2.54
CA LEU A 16 10.59 -2.31 -3.14
C LEU A 16 11.70 -1.81 -4.05
N ASN A 17 12.91 -2.25 -3.79
CA ASN A 17 14.08 -1.77 -4.51
C ASN A 17 14.50 -2.68 -5.65
N THR A 18 13.74 -3.74 -5.88
CA THR A 18 14.04 -4.69 -6.94
C THR A 18 12.73 -5.33 -7.36
N ASP A 19 12.78 -6.18 -8.37
CA ASP A 19 11.59 -6.84 -8.87
C ASP A 19 11.03 -7.78 -7.81
N LEU A 20 9.72 -7.94 -7.86
CA LEU A 20 8.99 -8.64 -6.82
C LEU A 20 8.79 -10.09 -7.24
N ASP A 21 9.66 -10.97 -6.74
CA ASP A 21 9.57 -12.40 -7.00
C ASP A 21 8.99 -13.11 -5.78
N HIS A 22 8.90 -14.42 -5.88
CA HIS A 22 8.31 -15.25 -4.83
C HIS A 22 8.99 -15.08 -3.47
N HIS A 23 10.32 -15.08 -3.46
CA HIS A 23 11.05 -14.96 -2.21
C HIS A 23 10.82 -13.62 -1.54
N LEU A 24 10.92 -12.57 -2.32
CA LEU A 24 10.75 -11.24 -1.77
C LEU A 24 9.31 -11.02 -1.32
N ALA A 25 8.35 -11.51 -2.11
CA ALA A 25 6.95 -11.37 -1.74
C ALA A 25 6.65 -12.05 -0.41
N ASP A 26 7.20 -13.23 -0.19
CA ASP A 26 6.97 -13.95 1.04
C ASP A 26 7.58 -13.23 2.24
N GLU A 27 8.79 -12.74 2.07
CA GLU A 27 9.48 -12.02 3.13
C GLU A 27 8.74 -10.73 3.49
N VAL A 28 8.33 -9.98 2.48
CA VAL A 28 7.64 -8.72 2.68
C VAL A 28 6.27 -8.96 3.32
N ARG A 29 5.59 -10.00 2.90
CA ARG A 29 4.28 -10.34 3.47
C ARG A 29 4.37 -10.52 4.97
N GLN A 30 5.37 -11.25 5.42
CA GLN A 30 5.51 -11.52 6.85
C GLN A 30 5.72 -10.25 7.64
N VAL A 31 6.56 -9.36 7.14
CA VAL A 31 6.82 -8.11 7.81
C VAL A 31 5.58 -7.23 7.85
N ILE A 32 4.88 -7.13 6.73
CA ILE A 32 3.68 -6.30 6.66
C ILE A 32 2.63 -6.79 7.65
N ASP A 33 2.35 -8.09 7.64
CA ASP A 33 1.31 -8.63 8.50
C ASP A 33 1.61 -8.37 9.97
N GLU A 34 2.87 -8.50 10.33
CA GLU A 34 3.29 -8.28 11.69
C GLU A 34 3.12 -6.82 12.12
N VAL A 35 3.58 -5.91 11.28
CA VAL A 35 3.51 -4.49 11.62
C VAL A 35 2.07 -3.98 11.62
N VAL A 36 1.28 -4.43 10.65
CA VAL A 36 -0.12 -4.02 10.58
C VAL A 36 -0.85 -4.44 11.85
N GLU A 37 -0.62 -5.66 12.28
CA GLU A 37 -1.27 -6.17 13.47
C GLU A 37 -0.82 -5.44 14.73
N GLU A 38 0.48 -5.25 14.87
CA GLU A 38 1.03 -4.64 16.07
C GLU A 38 0.70 -3.17 16.20
N ARG A 39 0.65 -2.45 15.10
CA ARG A 39 0.52 -1.01 15.14
C ARG A 39 -0.83 -0.46 14.70
N GLY A 40 -1.75 -1.35 14.36
CA GLY A 40 -3.04 -0.88 13.91
C GLY A 40 -3.00 -0.05 12.65
N ILE A 41 -2.13 -0.43 11.72
CA ILE A 41 -2.00 0.27 10.46
C ILE A 41 -3.29 0.18 9.67
N ARG A 42 -3.71 1.30 9.10
CA ARG A 42 -4.96 1.35 8.34
C ARG A 42 -4.75 1.37 6.84
N SER A 43 -3.58 1.77 6.39
CA SER A 43 -3.31 1.85 4.95
C SER A 43 -1.92 1.34 4.67
N ILE A 44 -1.75 0.69 3.52
CA ILE A 44 -0.46 0.23 3.07
C ILE A 44 -0.16 0.94 1.76
N ILE A 45 1.01 1.54 1.67
CA ILE A 45 1.44 2.24 0.47
C ILE A 45 2.68 1.54 -0.06
N PHE A 46 2.56 0.94 -1.24
CA PHE A 46 3.68 0.28 -1.90
C PHE A 46 4.35 1.25 -2.87
N ASP A 47 5.63 1.47 -2.67
CA ASP A 47 6.41 2.28 -3.61
C ASP A 47 7.01 1.35 -4.64
N PHE A 48 6.45 1.38 -5.84
CA PHE A 48 6.87 0.52 -6.94
C PHE A 48 7.77 1.23 -7.94
N SER A 49 8.29 2.41 -7.58
CA SER A 49 9.05 3.20 -8.54
C SER A 49 10.28 2.49 -9.07
N LYS A 50 10.80 1.51 -8.35
CA LYS A 50 12.00 0.78 -8.77
C LYS A 50 11.69 -0.64 -9.22
N VAL A 51 10.43 -1.00 -9.33
CA VAL A 51 10.02 -2.33 -9.75
C VAL A 51 9.76 -2.30 -11.25
N THR A 52 10.42 -3.17 -12.01
CA THR A 52 10.20 -3.24 -13.45
C THR A 52 9.34 -4.43 -13.85
N PHE A 53 9.20 -5.39 -12.97
CA PHE A 53 8.43 -6.59 -13.23
C PHE A 53 8.01 -7.24 -11.92
N MET A 54 6.82 -7.86 -11.93
CA MET A 54 6.42 -8.70 -10.81
C MET A 54 5.65 -9.89 -11.37
N ASP A 55 5.78 -11.02 -10.70
CA ASP A 55 5.06 -12.22 -11.11
C ASP A 55 3.79 -12.38 -10.26
N SER A 56 3.16 -13.55 -10.36
CA SER A 56 1.92 -13.80 -9.63
C SER A 56 2.09 -13.71 -8.12
N SER A 57 3.31 -13.84 -7.62
CA SER A 57 3.56 -13.67 -6.19
C SER A 57 3.28 -12.24 -5.75
N GLY A 58 3.58 -11.28 -6.60
CA GLY A 58 3.29 -9.89 -6.31
C GLY A 58 1.79 -9.63 -6.25
N ILE A 59 1.08 -10.24 -7.19
CA ILE A 59 -0.37 -10.13 -7.19
C ILE A 59 -0.94 -10.70 -5.90
N GLY A 60 -0.44 -11.87 -5.51
CA GLY A 60 -0.88 -12.52 -4.28
C GLY A 60 -0.57 -11.71 -3.04
N LEU A 61 0.59 -11.08 -3.02
CA LEU A 61 0.97 -10.21 -1.90
C LEU A 61 -0.04 -9.09 -1.72
N ILE A 62 -0.34 -8.38 -2.79
CA ILE A 62 -1.26 -7.25 -2.73
C ILE A 62 -2.67 -7.71 -2.40
N MET A 63 -3.14 -8.74 -3.08
CA MET A 63 -4.49 -9.25 -2.88
C MET A 63 -4.70 -9.75 -1.45
N GLY A 64 -3.72 -10.45 -0.91
CA GLY A 64 -3.82 -10.96 0.45
C GLY A 64 -3.87 -9.85 1.48
N ARG A 65 -3.08 -8.80 1.27
CA ARG A 65 -3.10 -7.66 2.17
C ARG A 65 -4.42 -6.91 2.06
N TYR A 66 -4.93 -6.80 0.84
CA TYR A 66 -6.22 -6.17 0.64
C TYR A 66 -7.32 -6.88 1.44
N LYS A 67 -7.32 -8.21 1.37
CA LYS A 67 -8.34 -8.98 2.09
C LYS A 67 -8.22 -8.83 3.59
N LYS A 68 -7.00 -8.72 4.10
CA LYS A 68 -6.80 -8.56 5.53
C LYS A 68 -7.15 -7.18 6.03
N MET A 69 -6.91 -6.17 5.22
CA MET A 69 -7.21 -4.80 5.61
C MET A 69 -8.69 -4.51 5.54
N HIS A 70 -9.32 -5.14 4.62
CA HIS A 70 -10.71 -4.99 4.21
C HIS A 70 -11.33 -3.64 4.55
N GLN A 71 -12.41 -3.58 5.27
CA GLN A 71 -13.35 -2.46 5.23
C GLN A 71 -12.78 -1.06 5.35
N ASN A 72 -11.95 -0.83 6.32
CA ASN A 72 -11.45 0.52 6.55
C ASN A 72 -10.05 0.71 6.05
N GLY A 73 -9.48 -0.32 5.46
CA GLY A 73 -8.11 -0.25 5.00
C GLY A 73 -8.03 0.18 3.55
N ARG A 74 -6.89 0.71 3.18
CA ARG A 74 -6.63 1.12 1.82
C ARG A 74 -5.27 0.63 1.40
N ILE A 75 -5.15 0.32 0.11
CA ILE A 75 -3.86 -0.02 -0.45
C ILE A 75 -3.59 0.92 -1.61
N ALA A 76 -2.45 1.57 -1.57
CA ALA A 76 -2.02 2.49 -2.61
C ALA A 76 -0.75 1.96 -3.25
N ILE A 77 -0.60 2.21 -4.54
CA ILE A 77 0.58 1.85 -5.30
C ILE A 77 1.16 3.15 -5.87
N VAL A 78 2.44 3.38 -5.64
CA VAL A 78 3.08 4.61 -6.09
C VAL A 78 4.00 4.32 -7.26
N ALA A 79 3.80 5.08 -8.34
CA ALA A 79 4.67 5.13 -9.51
C ALA A 79 4.99 3.78 -10.14
N PRO A 80 3.98 2.93 -10.41
CA PRO A 80 4.26 1.68 -11.10
C PRO A 80 4.66 1.97 -12.55
N CYS A 81 5.61 1.22 -13.07
CA CYS A 81 5.97 1.36 -14.47
C CYS A 81 4.87 0.75 -15.33
N ARG A 82 4.98 0.97 -16.64
CA ARG A 82 3.92 0.54 -17.55
C ARG A 82 3.66 -0.97 -17.48
N SER A 83 4.70 -1.78 -17.42
CA SER A 83 4.51 -3.22 -17.39
C SER A 83 3.82 -3.67 -16.10
N VAL A 84 4.16 -3.05 -14.98
CA VAL A 84 3.50 -3.37 -13.72
C VAL A 84 2.05 -2.90 -13.74
N GLU A 85 1.81 -1.71 -14.28
CA GLU A 85 0.46 -1.20 -14.41
C GLU A 85 -0.42 -2.13 -15.23
N ARG A 86 0.15 -2.69 -16.30
CA ARG A 86 -0.59 -3.64 -17.11
C ARG A 86 -0.96 -4.90 -16.32
N ILE A 87 -0.03 -5.37 -15.49
CA ILE A 87 -0.31 -6.52 -14.65
C ILE A 87 -1.43 -6.21 -13.66
N LEU A 88 -1.43 -5.02 -13.08
CA LEU A 88 -2.49 -4.60 -12.18
C LEU A 88 -3.84 -4.62 -12.89
N GLN A 89 -3.87 -4.18 -14.14
CA GLN A 89 -5.11 -4.17 -14.91
C GLN A 89 -5.58 -5.57 -15.26
N ILE A 90 -4.67 -6.40 -15.76
CA ILE A 90 -5.02 -7.75 -16.20
C ILE A 90 -5.52 -8.59 -15.02
N SER A 91 -4.92 -8.43 -13.85
CA SER A 91 -5.29 -9.19 -12.68
C SER A 91 -6.54 -8.66 -12.00
N GLY A 92 -7.00 -7.47 -12.38
CA GLY A 92 -8.14 -6.84 -11.73
C GLY A 92 -7.78 -6.06 -10.48
N LEU A 93 -6.51 -6.07 -10.07
CA LEU A 93 -6.11 -5.36 -8.87
C LEU A 93 -6.35 -3.87 -8.96
N HIS A 94 -6.31 -3.31 -10.17
CA HIS A 94 -6.54 -1.87 -10.34
C HIS A 94 -7.91 -1.43 -9.83
N LYS A 95 -8.84 -2.36 -9.64
CA LYS A 95 -10.15 -2.03 -9.09
C LYS A 95 -10.15 -2.01 -7.57
N LEU A 96 -9.12 -2.56 -6.96
CA LEU A 96 -9.06 -2.71 -5.51
C LEU A 96 -8.07 -1.75 -4.86
N VAL A 97 -7.12 -1.25 -5.63
CA VAL A 97 -6.08 -0.36 -5.10
C VAL A 97 -6.15 0.97 -5.84
N THR A 98 -5.54 1.99 -5.25
CA THR A 98 -5.44 3.30 -5.89
C THR A 98 -4.00 3.53 -6.31
N VAL A 99 -3.81 4.01 -7.53
CA VAL A 99 -2.47 4.27 -8.06
C VAL A 99 -2.20 5.77 -8.01
N PHE A 100 -1.03 6.12 -7.50
CA PHE A 100 -0.60 7.51 -7.43
C PHE A 100 0.73 7.67 -8.13
N GLU A 101 1.00 8.88 -8.61
CA GLU A 101 2.28 9.15 -9.26
C GLU A 101 3.37 9.48 -8.27
N SER A 102 3.01 9.96 -7.08
CA SER A 102 4.01 10.35 -6.09
C SER A 102 3.62 9.85 -4.71
N MET A 103 4.66 9.71 -3.88
CA MET A 103 4.45 9.29 -2.49
C MET A 103 3.66 10.34 -1.72
N GLY A 104 3.91 11.63 -2.01
CA GLY A 104 3.18 12.69 -1.32
C GLY A 104 1.69 12.60 -1.53
N GLU A 105 1.28 12.36 -2.77
CA GLU A 105 -0.14 12.23 -3.07
C GLU A 105 -0.76 11.05 -2.36
N ALA A 106 -0.04 9.93 -2.32
CA ALA A 106 -0.55 8.74 -1.67
C ALA A 106 -0.71 8.97 -0.17
N LEU A 107 0.28 9.57 0.46
CA LEU A 107 0.22 9.85 1.88
C LEU A 107 -0.91 10.80 2.23
N ASP A 108 -1.06 11.85 1.43
CA ASP A 108 -2.11 12.83 1.68
C ASP A 108 -3.49 12.18 1.56
N SER A 109 -3.67 11.34 0.56
CA SER A 109 -4.94 10.68 0.35
C SER A 109 -5.31 9.79 1.53
N CYS A 110 -4.35 9.03 2.03
CA CYS A 110 -4.60 8.14 3.14
C CYS A 110 -4.82 8.88 4.45
N GLU A 111 -4.09 9.97 4.64
CA GLU A 111 -4.25 10.77 5.84
C GLU A 111 -5.60 11.47 5.88
N ILE A 112 -6.02 12.01 4.73
CA ILE A 112 -7.32 12.67 4.64
C ILE A 112 -8.44 11.68 4.96
N HIS A 113 -8.29 10.46 4.50
CA HIS A 113 -9.26 9.42 4.80
C HIS A 113 -9.38 9.21 6.31
N ASP A 114 -8.25 9.16 7.00
CA ASP A 114 -8.25 9.00 8.45
C ASP A 114 -8.87 10.19 9.14
N ASP A 115 -8.57 11.39 8.67
CA ASP A 115 -9.14 12.59 9.25
C ASP A 115 -10.66 12.61 9.12
N ASN A 116 -11.16 12.17 7.99
CA ASN A 116 -12.59 12.13 7.77
C ASN A 116 -13.26 11.18 8.76
N ILE A 117 -12.65 10.06 9.00
CA ILE A 117 -13.19 9.11 9.96
C ILE A 117 -13.21 9.73 11.35
N ALA A 118 -12.15 10.39 11.72
CA ALA A 118 -12.07 11.04 13.02
C ALA A 118 -13.12 12.14 13.15
N ALA A 119 -13.29 12.91 12.10
CA ALA A 119 -14.28 13.98 12.13
C ALA A 119 -15.69 13.42 12.33
N GLU A 120 -15.98 12.35 11.66
CA GLU A 120 -17.30 11.74 11.80
C GLU A 120 -17.58 11.29 13.22
N LYS A 121 -16.56 10.82 13.87
CA LYS A 121 -16.75 10.35 15.23
C LYS A 121 -16.80 11.48 16.21
N GLY A 122 -15.99 12.46 16.02
CA GLY A 122 -15.85 13.41 17.02
C GLY A 122 -16.05 14.79 16.57
N GLY A 123 -16.19 14.90 15.41
CA GLY A 123 -16.32 16.13 15.01
C GLY A 123 -15.13 16.81 14.61
N LYS A 124 -14.53 17.02 14.16
CA LYS A 124 -13.80 17.72 13.64
C LYS A 124 -12.83 17.64 13.10
N ARG A 125 -12.30 18.01 12.48
CA ARG A 125 -11.51 18.02 11.94
C ARG A 125 -10.77 18.27 11.30
N SER A 126 -10.13 18.45 10.73
CA SER A 126 -9.47 18.60 10.02
C SER A 126 -8.55 18.74 9.56
N VAL A 127 -7.90 18.77 9.13
CA VAL A 127 -7.08 18.96 8.61
C VAL A 127 -6.17 18.60 8.36
N LYS A 128 -5.56 18.67 8.15
CA LYS A 128 -4.73 18.29 7.73
C LYS A 128 -3.64 18.29 8.08
N TYR A 129 -3.06 18.10 8.24
CA TYR A 129 -2.02 18.09 8.60
C TYR A 129 -1.13 18.45 7.84
#